data_ba5974060556c3f92406b0d22a712c4b
#
_entry.id   ba5974060556c3f92406b0d22a712c4b
#
_cell.length_a   1.000
_cell.length_b   1.000
_cell.length_c   1.000
_cell.angle_alpha   90.00
_cell.angle_beta   90.00
_cell.angle_gamma   90.00
#
_symmetry.space_group_name_H-M   'P 1'
#
loop_
_entity.id
_entity.type
_entity.pdbx_description
1 polymer ?
#
loop_
_entity_poly.entity_id
_entity_poly.type
_entity_poly.pdbx_seq_one_letter_code
_entity_poly.pdbx_strand_id
1 'polypeptide(L)'
;MKGDRVGEAIASYLRFGRPCCTCRRVFLRHRAPLRGFADSTTVSSIVRRALIDAGVDSARKGAHLFRHTLATDLLRQNASLDEIGELLRHQSPNTTALYAKVDLTALRTLALPWPGGAR
;
A
#
# COMPACT_ATOMS: atom_id res chain seq x y z
N MET A 1 7.03 10.64 13.29
CA MET A 1 5.81 10.28 12.60
C MET A 1 6.05 9.15 11.61
N LYS A 2 5.01 8.55 11.09
CA LYS A 2 5.15 7.31 10.28
C LYS A 2 6.08 7.43 9.06
N GLY A 3 6.20 8.61 8.47
CA GLY A 3 7.04 8.84 7.29
C GLY A 3 8.54 8.64 7.54
N ASP A 4 9.02 9.06 8.68
CA ASP A 4 10.44 9.01 9.01
C ASP A 4 10.96 7.57 9.14
N ARG A 5 10.13 6.67 9.70
CA ARG A 5 10.51 5.26 9.87
C ARG A 5 10.73 4.53 8.55
N VAL A 6 9.96 4.85 7.51
CA VAL A 6 10.12 4.25 6.19
C VAL A 6 11.43 4.74 5.56
N GLY A 7 11.71 6.03 5.64
CA GLY A 7 12.96 6.62 5.18
C GLY A 7 14.18 6.03 5.88
N GLU A 8 14.11 5.89 7.20
CA GLU A 8 15.17 5.26 7.99
C GLU A 8 15.39 3.79 7.61
N ALA A 9 14.34 3.03 7.41
CA ALA A 9 14.42 1.63 6.99
C ALA A 9 15.09 1.50 5.61
N ILE A 10 14.72 2.35 4.65
CA ILE A 10 15.33 2.37 3.32
C ILE A 10 16.80 2.78 3.42
N ALA A 11 17.12 3.82 4.18
CA ALA A 11 18.50 4.27 4.39
C ALA A 11 19.36 3.17 5.02
N SER A 12 18.84 2.48 6.02
CA SER A 12 19.51 1.34 6.66
C SER A 12 19.76 0.21 5.68
N TYR A 13 18.76 -0.13 4.86
CA TYR A 13 18.90 -1.14 3.81
C TYR A 13 20.00 -0.76 2.81
N LEU A 14 20.02 0.49 2.33
CA LEU A 14 21.01 0.97 1.36
C LEU A 14 22.43 0.96 1.91
N ARG A 15 22.60 1.22 3.21
CA ARG A 15 23.90 1.26 3.87
C ARG A 15 24.43 -0.11 4.25
N PHE A 16 23.56 -0.98 4.78
CA PHE A 16 23.99 -2.21 5.44
C PHE A 16 23.41 -3.48 4.84
N GLY A 17 22.22 -3.43 4.25
CA GLY A 17 21.51 -4.61 3.79
C GLY A 17 21.61 -4.88 2.29
N ARG A 18 21.84 -3.85 1.49
CA ARG A 18 21.84 -3.99 0.05
C ARG A 18 23.12 -4.71 -0.42
N PRO A 19 23.00 -5.81 -1.18
CA PRO A 19 24.15 -6.50 -1.73
C PRO A 19 24.94 -5.60 -2.71
N CYS A 20 26.26 -5.74 -2.71
CA CYS A 20 27.10 -5.05 -3.68
C CYS A 20 26.95 -5.69 -5.06
N CYS A 21 26.50 -4.90 -6.03
CA CYS A 21 26.45 -5.31 -7.43
C CYS A 21 26.41 -4.09 -8.35
N THR A 22 26.63 -4.30 -9.63
CA THR A 22 26.59 -3.25 -10.66
C THR A 22 25.15 -2.83 -11.02
N CYS A 23 24.13 -3.55 -10.57
CA CYS A 23 22.73 -3.24 -10.81
C CYS A 23 22.32 -1.95 -10.09
N ARG A 24 21.73 -1.03 -10.83
CA ARG A 24 21.31 0.28 -10.29
C ARG A 24 19.94 0.27 -9.61
N ARG A 25 19.24 -0.85 -9.57
CA ARG A 25 17.96 -0.96 -8.87
C ARG A 25 18.16 -0.84 -7.38
N VAL A 26 17.24 -0.20 -6.70
CA VAL A 26 17.30 0.00 -5.24
C VAL A 26 17.22 -1.34 -4.52
N PHE A 27 16.19 -2.11 -4.80
CA PHE A 27 15.95 -3.39 -4.15
C PHE A 27 16.49 -4.54 -4.97
N LEU A 28 17.28 -5.39 -4.34
CA LEU A 28 17.97 -6.51 -4.97
C LEU A 28 17.65 -7.83 -4.27
N ARG A 29 17.78 -8.91 -5.03
CA ARG A 29 17.73 -10.26 -4.47
C ARG A 29 18.93 -10.49 -3.54
N HIS A 30 18.73 -11.20 -2.44
CA HIS A 30 19.81 -11.63 -1.56
C HIS A 30 20.58 -12.87 -2.07
N ARG A 31 19.97 -13.62 -2.99
CA ARG A 31 20.56 -14.83 -3.57
C ARG A 31 21.01 -14.55 -5.00
N ALA A 32 22.10 -15.19 -5.40
CA ALA A 32 22.58 -15.11 -6.77
C ALA A 32 21.53 -15.63 -7.77
N PRO A 33 21.41 -15.02 -8.95
CA PRO A 33 22.13 -13.83 -9.39
C PRO A 33 21.67 -12.57 -8.67
N LEU A 34 22.62 -11.71 -8.27
CA LEU A 34 22.33 -10.44 -7.60
C LEU A 34 21.83 -9.42 -8.61
N ARG A 35 20.54 -9.30 -8.69
CA ARG A 35 19.82 -8.40 -9.60
C ARG A 35 18.55 -7.88 -8.96
N GLY A 36 17.92 -6.88 -9.58
CA GLY A 36 16.60 -6.43 -9.18
C GLY A 36 15.56 -7.54 -9.27
N PHE A 37 14.42 -7.34 -8.64
CA PHE A 37 13.29 -8.27 -8.74
C PHE A 37 12.80 -8.36 -10.18
N ALA A 38 12.40 -9.56 -10.58
CA ALA A 38 11.93 -9.81 -11.94
C ALA A 38 10.63 -9.06 -12.23
N ASP A 39 9.71 -9.06 -11.27
CA ASP A 39 8.39 -8.44 -11.40
C ASP A 39 7.81 -8.04 -10.02
N SER A 40 6.62 -7.49 -10.04
CA SER A 40 5.89 -7.07 -8.83
C SER A 40 5.41 -8.23 -7.95
N THR A 41 5.35 -9.44 -8.49
CA THR A 41 4.90 -10.62 -7.72
C THR A 41 5.88 -10.98 -6.62
N THR A 42 7.16 -10.68 -6.80
CA THR A 42 8.19 -10.87 -5.76
C THR A 42 7.88 -10.02 -4.52
N VAL A 43 7.55 -8.74 -4.71
CA VAL A 43 7.17 -7.85 -3.61
C VAL A 43 5.90 -8.34 -2.94
N SER A 44 4.89 -8.71 -3.72
CA SER A 44 3.63 -9.25 -3.21
C SER A 44 3.82 -10.51 -2.38
N SER A 45 4.72 -11.40 -2.78
CA SER A 45 5.06 -12.62 -2.04
C SER A 45 5.75 -12.31 -0.71
N ILE A 46 6.67 -11.35 -0.69
CA ILE A 46 7.36 -10.90 0.53
C ILE A 46 6.35 -10.32 1.52
N VAL A 47 5.48 -9.44 1.05
CA VAL A 47 4.44 -8.81 1.87
C VAL A 47 3.47 -9.85 2.41
N ARG A 48 3.02 -10.78 1.56
CA ARG A 48 2.12 -11.87 1.96
C ARG A 48 2.75 -12.70 3.07
N ARG A 49 4.01 -13.07 2.93
CA ARG A 49 4.73 -13.82 3.95
C ARG A 49 4.79 -13.07 5.27
N ALA A 50 5.17 -11.80 5.23
CA ALA A 50 5.24 -10.95 6.41
C ALA A 50 3.88 -10.81 7.11
N LEU A 51 2.78 -10.69 6.35
CA LEU A 51 1.43 -10.63 6.91
C LEU A 51 1.01 -11.94 7.59
N ILE A 52 1.35 -13.08 6.98
CA ILE A 52 1.09 -14.40 7.57
C ILE A 52 1.87 -14.56 8.88
N ASP A 53 3.16 -14.24 8.87
CA ASP A 53 4.04 -14.33 10.03
C ASP A 53 3.59 -13.38 11.17
N ALA A 54 3.00 -12.25 10.83
CA ALA A 54 2.41 -11.31 11.78
C ALA A 54 1.00 -11.70 12.28
N GLY A 55 0.44 -12.80 11.79
CA GLY A 55 -0.89 -13.26 12.17
C GLY A 55 -2.04 -12.38 11.65
N VAL A 56 -1.78 -11.60 10.60
CA VAL A 56 -2.81 -10.74 10.00
C VAL A 56 -3.71 -11.57 9.11
N ASP A 57 -4.97 -11.70 9.52
CA ASP A 57 -5.99 -12.36 8.71
C ASP A 57 -6.68 -11.33 7.81
N SER A 58 -6.40 -11.42 6.53
CA SER A 58 -6.98 -10.57 5.51
C SER A 58 -7.31 -11.39 4.27
N ALA A 59 -8.48 -11.15 3.69
CA ALA A 59 -8.89 -11.79 2.44
C ALA A 59 -7.92 -11.48 1.28
N ARG A 60 -7.26 -10.34 1.33
CA ARG A 60 -6.25 -9.91 0.35
C ARG A 60 -4.89 -9.76 1.03
N LYS A 61 -3.97 -10.64 0.71
CA LYS A 61 -2.59 -10.64 1.23
C LYS A 61 -1.64 -10.31 0.10
N GLY A 62 -1.06 -9.12 0.12
CA GLY A 62 -0.10 -8.67 -0.87
C GLY A 62 0.14 -7.17 -0.77
N ALA A 63 1.00 -6.64 -1.63
CA ALA A 63 1.36 -5.23 -1.63
C ALA A 63 0.15 -4.30 -1.86
N HIS A 64 -0.83 -4.74 -2.61
CA HIS A 64 -2.06 -3.98 -2.84
C HIS A 64 -2.89 -3.72 -1.59
N LEU A 65 -2.75 -4.55 -0.54
CA LEU A 65 -3.41 -4.31 0.75
C LEU A 65 -2.98 -2.97 1.35
N PHE A 66 -1.69 -2.68 1.35
CA PHE A 66 -1.17 -1.40 1.89
C PHE A 66 -1.66 -0.21 1.07
N ARG A 67 -1.66 -0.35 -0.24
CA ARG A 67 -2.15 0.68 -1.14
C ARG A 67 -3.64 0.96 -0.92
N HIS A 68 -4.43 -0.09 -0.80
CA HIS A 68 -5.85 0.01 -0.52
C HIS A 68 -6.13 0.64 0.86
N THR A 69 -5.40 0.21 1.89
CA THR A 69 -5.51 0.76 3.24
C THR A 69 -5.17 2.25 3.27
N LEU A 70 -4.10 2.65 2.59
CA LEU A 70 -3.71 4.06 2.50
C LEU A 70 -4.79 4.89 1.80
N ALA A 71 -5.33 4.41 0.68
CA ALA A 71 -6.39 5.10 -0.03
C ALA A 71 -7.64 5.26 0.84
N THR A 72 -8.02 4.23 1.57
CA THR A 72 -9.15 4.25 2.50
C THR A 72 -8.93 5.24 3.65
N ASP A 73 -7.74 5.25 4.24
CA ASP A 73 -7.41 6.18 5.31
C ASP A 73 -7.43 7.64 4.84
N LEU A 74 -6.93 7.91 3.64
CA LEU A 74 -6.96 9.24 3.05
C LEU A 74 -8.40 9.70 2.78
N LEU A 75 -9.28 8.82 2.30
CA LEU A 75 -10.70 9.12 2.13
C LEU A 75 -11.36 9.47 3.48
N ARG A 76 -11.05 8.75 4.53
CA ARG A 76 -11.54 9.04 5.89
C ARG A 76 -11.06 10.39 6.42
N GLN A 77 -9.90 10.84 5.97
CA GLN A 77 -9.34 12.15 6.28
C GLN A 77 -9.84 13.26 5.35
N ASN A 78 -10.86 12.97 4.55
CA ASN A 78 -11.46 13.89 3.58
C ASN A 78 -10.52 14.34 2.45
N ALA A 79 -9.51 13.54 2.11
CA ALA A 79 -8.73 13.79 0.91
C ALA A 79 -9.58 13.62 -0.34
N SER A 80 -9.35 14.45 -1.35
CA SER A 80 -10.03 14.32 -2.62
C SER A 80 -9.55 13.11 -3.41
N LEU A 81 -10.38 12.60 -4.31
CA LEU A 81 -10.00 11.50 -5.18
C LEU A 81 -8.80 11.84 -6.07
N ASP A 82 -8.67 13.10 -6.46
CA ASP A 82 -7.53 13.58 -7.26
C ASP A 82 -6.23 13.54 -6.44
N GLU A 83 -6.24 13.99 -5.21
CA GLU A 83 -5.09 13.93 -4.30
C GLU A 83 -4.65 12.46 -4.04
N ILE A 84 -5.61 11.58 -3.83
CA ILE A 84 -5.34 10.15 -3.64
C ILE A 84 -4.75 9.55 -4.92
N GLY A 85 -5.30 9.89 -6.08
CA GLY A 85 -4.80 9.45 -7.37
C GLY A 85 -3.36 9.89 -7.65
N GLU A 86 -3.05 11.14 -7.34
CA GLU A 86 -1.69 11.68 -7.46
C GLU A 86 -0.71 10.96 -6.54
N LEU A 87 -1.05 10.80 -5.27
CA LEU A 87 -0.20 10.13 -4.29
C LEU A 87 0.07 8.67 -4.67
N LEU A 88 -0.95 7.96 -5.12
CA LEU A 88 -0.85 6.57 -5.53
C LEU A 88 -0.36 6.41 -6.98
N ARG A 89 -0.16 7.52 -7.68
CA ARG A 89 0.26 7.54 -9.10
C ARG A 89 -0.67 6.70 -9.99
N HIS A 90 -1.97 6.85 -9.80
CA HIS A 90 -2.94 6.22 -10.66
C HIS A 90 -2.92 6.88 -12.04
N GLN A 91 -2.87 6.08 -13.09
CA GLN A 91 -2.91 6.58 -14.47
C GLN A 91 -4.33 6.95 -14.91
N SER A 92 -5.34 6.49 -14.18
CA SER A 92 -6.74 6.73 -14.50
C SER A 92 -7.54 7.10 -13.26
N PRO A 93 -8.40 8.13 -13.34
CA PRO A 93 -9.33 8.48 -12.26
C PRO A 93 -10.26 7.32 -11.87
N ASN A 94 -10.58 6.45 -12.82
CA ASN A 94 -11.44 5.28 -12.58
C ASN A 94 -10.84 4.31 -11.56
N THR A 95 -9.51 4.14 -11.54
CA THR A 95 -8.84 3.29 -10.56
C THR A 95 -9.02 3.83 -9.15
N THR A 96 -8.90 5.14 -8.97
CA THR A 96 -9.14 5.79 -7.67
C THR A 96 -10.60 5.68 -7.25
N ALA A 97 -11.53 5.84 -8.18
CA ALA A 97 -12.96 5.72 -7.93
C ALA A 97 -13.38 4.32 -7.46
N LEU A 98 -12.68 3.26 -7.89
CA LEU A 98 -12.91 1.90 -7.40
C LEU A 98 -12.62 1.76 -5.91
N TYR A 99 -11.59 2.42 -5.40
CA TYR A 99 -11.30 2.45 -3.95
C TYR A 99 -12.40 3.18 -3.19
N ALA A 100 -12.92 4.28 -3.72
CA ALA A 100 -14.02 5.03 -3.14
C ALA A 100 -15.30 4.18 -3.03
N LYS A 101 -15.64 3.39 -4.06
CA LYS A 101 -16.82 2.50 -4.03
C LYS A 101 -16.74 1.43 -2.95
N VAL A 102 -15.56 0.85 -2.74
CA VAL A 102 -15.36 -0.17 -1.71
C VAL A 102 -15.54 0.42 -0.31
N ASP A 103 -15.05 1.63 -0.10
CA ASP A 103 -15.12 2.28 1.19
C ASP A 103 -16.51 2.89 1.49
N LEU A 104 -17.27 3.29 0.48
CA LEU A 104 -18.64 3.77 0.65
C LEU A 104 -19.53 2.74 1.35
N THR A 105 -19.34 1.45 1.09
CA THR A 105 -20.07 0.39 1.76
C THR A 105 -19.71 0.34 3.25
N ALA A 106 -18.43 0.46 3.57
CA ALA A 106 -17.96 0.53 4.96
C ALA A 106 -18.40 1.82 5.66
N LEU A 107 -18.37 2.94 4.95
CA LEU A 107 -18.82 4.24 5.48
C LEU A 107 -20.31 4.28 5.75
N ARG A 108 -21.12 3.59 4.95
CA ARG A 108 -22.57 3.50 5.19
C ARG A 108 -22.90 2.81 6.50
N THR A 109 -22.11 1.85 6.94
CA THR A 109 -22.29 1.19 8.23
C THR A 109 -21.93 2.06 9.41
N LEU A 110 -21.07 3.05 9.21
CA LEU A 110 -20.61 4.02 10.21
C LEU A 110 -21.38 5.33 10.17
N ALA A 111 -22.13 5.58 9.09
CA ALA A 111 -22.90 6.81 8.92
C ALA A 111 -24.02 6.88 9.96
N LEU A 112 -24.07 7.99 10.67
CA LEU A 112 -25.20 8.31 11.54
C LEU A 112 -26.49 8.45 10.70
N PRO A 113 -27.64 8.04 11.22
CA PRO A 113 -28.91 8.26 10.52
C PRO A 113 -29.11 9.74 10.21
N TRP A 114 -29.51 10.03 8.98
CA TRP A 114 -29.81 11.39 8.59
C TRP A 114 -30.95 11.95 9.46
N PRO A 115 -30.76 13.14 10.08
CA PRO A 115 -31.84 13.73 10.87
C PRO A 115 -33.02 14.06 9.96
N GLY A 116 -34.15 13.41 10.16
CA GLY A 116 -35.34 13.55 9.33
C GLY A 116 -35.48 12.54 8.19
N GLY A 117 -34.49 11.65 7.99
CA GLY A 117 -34.49 10.59 6.99
C GLY A 117 -34.80 9.21 7.53
N ALA A 118 -35.47 9.09 8.63
CA ALA A 118 -35.82 7.82 9.27
C ALA A 118 -36.94 7.07 8.48
N ARG A 119 -36.56 6.47 7.38
CA ARG A 119 -37.46 5.55 6.65
C ARG A 119 -36.69 4.47 5.91
#